data_ae2b76f9ab723e5fd1f00f19edd5a62e
#
_entry.id   ae2b76f9ab723e5fd1f00f19edd5a62e
#
_cell.length_a   1.000
_cell.length_b   1.000
_cell.length_c   1.000
_cell.angle_alpha   90.00
_cell.angle_beta   90.00
_cell.angle_gamma   90.00
#
_symmetry.space_group_name_H-M   'P 1'
#
loop_
_entity.id
_entity.type
_entity.pdbx_description
1 polymer ?
#
loop_
_entity_poly.entity_id
_entity_poly.type
_entity_poly.pdbx_seq_one_letter_code
_entity_poly.pdbx_strand_id
1 'polypeptide(L)'
;MEKYLLTFCLLPFALLAQVPKSIPFEENNRFRINEIAGYLEEEPAGFGVSYHNRAEWEKIKDKIDYPSVLKKAEEVLNTEMPAWDDELYLEFSKNGVRPPGEKMLNARKSRLAPLVWAECMENEGRFVPKIESTLKELISHRSWVLPAHDTYLNVFYGKKHEVDLAAAAFVHELAETLYFLDDKISEPVRVAVIDSMYARAFNPVKDALQTGKGYTFNWVNNTNNWNAVCLAGVTSAAVGVIKDRKERALFVAAAEYYSQNSVLGYTDDGYCTEGLGYFNYGFQHYIILREQLYQRTKGAIDLFKSEKMKKIAMYGINFEIINGVYPAFADCRIGTAVSPQILWYCNHNLGLGLSAYDQIDTRELQPSAFTAMLFFQNTALQTSCHAESVAKTEGKQPVRMFFDKAGVLICRPENPTTHSMGVALKGGNNAEHHNHNDVGSYSLVIGNATLAGDPGGPYHYAGAMWTDKRYTFKSISSFGHPVAVIDQALQGVGKEYRAKIIGTDFTAARDEYVLDLTSAYD
;
A
#
# COMPACT_ATOMS: atom_id res chain seq x y z
N MET A 1 -22.25 47.73 67.81
CA MET A 1 -22.65 46.55 67.02
C MET A 1 -21.88 46.65 65.74
N GLU A 2 -20.66 46.16 65.75
CA GLU A 2 -19.79 46.09 64.58
C GLU A 2 -19.95 44.71 63.89
N LYS A 3 -20.28 44.72 62.61
CA LYS A 3 -20.40 43.51 61.79
C LYS A 3 -19.04 43.25 61.15
N TYR A 4 -18.38 42.15 61.52
CA TYR A 4 -17.21 41.65 60.85
C TYR A 4 -17.66 40.89 59.60
N LEU A 5 -17.24 41.37 58.43
CA LEU A 5 -17.38 40.70 57.15
C LEU A 5 -16.14 39.82 56.96
N LEU A 6 -16.29 38.48 57.01
CA LEU A 6 -15.25 37.56 56.66
C LEU A 6 -15.27 37.37 55.10
N THR A 7 -14.24 37.93 54.47
CA THR A 7 -14.01 37.68 53.01
C THR A 7 -13.24 36.36 52.83
N PHE A 8 -13.93 35.35 52.35
CA PHE A 8 -13.29 34.10 51.90
C PHE A 8 -12.63 34.32 50.55
N CYS A 9 -11.31 34.36 50.48
CA CYS A 9 -10.52 34.28 49.26
C CYS A 9 -10.54 32.81 48.76
N LEU A 10 -11.37 32.53 47.78
CA LEU A 10 -11.28 31.31 46.98
C LEU A 10 -10.11 31.46 45.98
N LEU A 11 -8.96 30.88 46.31
CA LEU A 11 -7.89 30.62 45.32
C LEU A 11 -8.36 29.50 44.40
N PRO A 12 -8.35 29.68 43.08
CA PRO A 12 -8.58 28.57 42.17
C PRO A 12 -7.36 27.65 42.17
N PHE A 13 -7.49 26.48 42.79
CA PHE A 13 -6.60 25.38 42.52
C PHE A 13 -6.81 24.96 41.06
N ALA A 14 -6.01 25.51 40.17
CA ALA A 14 -5.84 24.93 38.84
C ALA A 14 -5.14 23.57 39.02
N LEU A 15 -5.90 22.51 39.16
CA LEU A 15 -5.40 21.17 38.87
C LEU A 15 -4.96 21.18 37.40
N LEU A 16 -3.67 21.36 37.16
CA LEU A 16 -3.04 20.95 35.92
C LEU A 16 -3.23 19.43 35.83
N ALA A 17 -4.31 19.02 35.21
CA ALA A 17 -4.46 17.64 34.75
C ALA A 17 -3.25 17.36 33.87
N GLN A 18 -2.24 16.68 34.40
CA GLN A 18 -1.17 16.12 33.58
C GLN A 18 -1.86 15.24 32.58
N VAL A 19 -1.78 15.61 31.29
CA VAL A 19 -2.16 14.73 30.20
C VAL A 19 -1.43 13.42 30.45
N PRO A 20 -2.13 12.28 30.59
CA PRO A 20 -1.46 11.02 30.85
C PRO A 20 -0.40 10.82 29.77
N LYS A 21 0.86 10.62 30.16
CA LYS A 21 1.88 10.19 29.19
C LYS A 21 1.35 8.94 28.53
N SER A 22 1.19 8.97 27.21
CA SER A 22 0.81 7.76 26.48
C SER A 22 1.82 6.66 26.81
N ILE A 23 1.33 5.53 27.30
CA ILE A 23 2.18 4.38 27.60
C ILE A 23 2.80 3.91 26.27
N PRO A 24 4.13 3.67 26.21
CA PRO A 24 4.77 3.16 25.02
C PRO A 24 4.12 1.86 24.52
N PHE A 25 4.13 1.64 23.21
CA PHE A 25 3.50 0.48 22.61
C PHE A 25 4.02 -0.84 23.21
N GLU A 26 5.33 -1.00 23.33
CA GLU A 26 5.96 -2.22 23.86
C GLU A 26 5.51 -2.52 25.28
N GLU A 27 5.50 -1.53 26.16
CA GLU A 27 5.08 -1.68 27.56
C GLU A 27 3.59 -2.08 27.65
N ASN A 28 2.74 -1.42 26.86
CA ASN A 28 1.29 -1.67 26.83
C ASN A 28 0.92 -3.04 26.24
N ASN A 29 1.76 -3.58 25.36
CA ASN A 29 1.52 -4.84 24.65
C ASN A 29 2.44 -5.98 25.05
N ARG A 30 3.13 -5.90 26.20
CA ARG A 30 4.12 -6.89 26.67
C ARG A 30 3.59 -8.34 26.62
N PHE A 31 2.37 -8.57 27.06
CA PHE A 31 1.79 -9.91 27.06
C PHE A 31 1.58 -10.44 25.65
N ARG A 32 1.06 -9.61 24.74
CA ARG A 32 0.88 -9.99 23.33
C ARG A 32 2.20 -10.25 22.62
N ILE A 33 3.22 -9.46 22.88
CA ILE A 33 4.58 -9.64 22.34
C ILE A 33 5.16 -10.99 22.81
N ASN A 34 5.03 -11.34 24.09
CA ASN A 34 5.51 -12.62 24.61
C ASN A 34 4.73 -13.81 24.02
N GLU A 35 3.43 -13.68 23.82
CA GLU A 35 2.59 -14.70 23.18
C GLU A 35 3.03 -14.92 21.73
N ILE A 36 3.20 -13.84 20.97
CA ILE A 36 3.66 -13.89 19.57
C ILE A 36 5.07 -14.49 19.48
N ALA A 37 5.98 -14.16 20.41
CA ALA A 37 7.30 -14.79 20.47
C ALA A 37 7.20 -16.32 20.60
N GLY A 38 6.15 -16.84 21.24
CA GLY A 38 5.88 -18.27 21.32
C GLY A 38 5.45 -18.92 20.00
N TYR A 39 4.88 -18.15 19.08
CA TYR A 39 4.49 -18.65 17.75
C TYR A 39 5.63 -18.66 16.74
N LEU A 40 6.58 -17.71 16.87
CA LEU A 40 7.68 -17.54 15.94
C LEU A 40 8.70 -18.67 16.04
N GLU A 41 9.26 -19.06 14.89
CA GLU A 41 10.41 -19.98 14.85
C GLU A 41 11.64 -19.36 15.54
N GLU A 42 12.60 -20.21 15.92
CA GLU A 42 13.86 -19.76 16.54
C GLU A 42 14.65 -18.87 15.57
N GLU A 43 14.84 -19.38 14.34
CA GLU A 43 15.56 -18.67 13.29
C GLU A 43 14.64 -17.69 12.53
N PRO A 44 15.20 -16.56 12.04
CA PRO A 44 14.48 -15.67 11.15
C PRO A 44 14.14 -16.37 9.83
N ALA A 45 12.98 -16.04 9.27
CA ALA A 45 12.56 -16.56 7.98
C ALA A 45 11.78 -15.51 7.19
N GLY A 46 12.22 -15.23 5.96
CA GLY A 46 11.54 -14.40 4.98
C GLY A 46 10.46 -15.16 4.22
N PHE A 47 9.92 -14.56 3.16
CA PHE A 47 9.14 -15.28 2.18
C PHE A 47 10.02 -16.22 1.36
N GLY A 48 9.45 -17.35 0.99
CA GLY A 48 10.08 -18.26 0.06
C GLY A 48 11.09 -19.20 0.68
N VAL A 49 12.06 -19.57 -0.11
CA VAL A 49 13.10 -20.51 0.24
C VAL A 49 14.46 -20.00 -0.25
N SER A 50 15.52 -20.36 0.46
CA SER A 50 16.86 -20.02 -0.01
C SER A 50 17.20 -20.77 -1.32
N TYR A 51 18.24 -20.32 -2.02
CA TYR A 51 18.71 -20.92 -3.28
C TYR A 51 19.07 -22.41 -3.13
N HIS A 52 19.31 -22.89 -1.92
CA HIS A 52 19.58 -24.31 -1.63
C HIS A 52 18.41 -25.22 -2.03
N ASN A 53 17.18 -24.73 -1.95
CA ASN A 53 16.00 -25.50 -2.38
C ASN A 53 15.84 -25.45 -3.89
N ARG A 54 16.70 -26.21 -4.60
CA ARG A 54 16.72 -26.23 -6.06
C ARG A 54 15.37 -26.61 -6.68
N ALA A 55 14.67 -27.56 -6.06
CA ALA A 55 13.39 -28.05 -6.59
C ALA A 55 12.34 -26.95 -6.69
N GLU A 56 12.29 -26.04 -5.73
CA GLU A 56 11.35 -24.91 -5.76
C GLU A 56 11.79 -23.85 -6.79
N TRP A 57 13.07 -23.53 -6.87
CA TRP A 57 13.58 -22.56 -7.85
C TRP A 57 13.44 -23.03 -9.29
N GLU A 58 13.60 -24.32 -9.57
CA GLU A 58 13.31 -24.89 -10.90
C GLU A 58 11.82 -24.79 -11.26
N LYS A 59 10.91 -25.05 -10.30
CA LYS A 59 9.46 -24.85 -10.53
C LYS A 59 9.12 -23.39 -10.88
N ILE A 60 9.79 -22.43 -10.21
CA ILE A 60 9.59 -21.01 -10.50
C ILE A 60 10.12 -20.66 -11.87
N LYS A 61 11.31 -21.14 -12.22
CA LYS A 61 11.92 -20.94 -13.52
C LYS A 61 11.03 -21.39 -14.69
N ASP A 62 10.27 -22.48 -14.49
CA ASP A 62 9.31 -22.99 -15.47
C ASP A 62 8.02 -22.15 -15.58
N LYS A 63 7.69 -21.39 -14.55
CA LYS A 63 6.43 -20.64 -14.44
C LYS A 63 6.56 -19.16 -14.76
N ILE A 64 7.72 -18.56 -14.54
CA ILE A 64 7.99 -17.13 -14.81
C ILE A 64 8.59 -16.98 -16.22
N ASP A 65 8.52 -15.78 -16.78
CA ASP A 65 9.31 -15.46 -17.99
C ASP A 65 10.80 -15.34 -17.65
N TYR A 66 11.42 -16.50 -17.40
CA TYR A 66 12.83 -16.59 -17.04
C TYR A 66 13.76 -15.95 -18.09
N PRO A 67 13.57 -16.11 -19.41
CA PRO A 67 14.40 -15.43 -20.40
C PRO A 67 14.40 -13.91 -20.24
N SER A 68 13.26 -13.30 -19.90
CA SER A 68 13.16 -11.86 -19.66
C SER A 68 13.89 -11.44 -18.36
N VAL A 69 13.77 -12.24 -17.29
CA VAL A 69 14.50 -12.00 -16.03
C VAL A 69 16.01 -12.09 -16.27
N LEU A 70 16.45 -13.15 -16.96
CA LEU A 70 17.86 -13.37 -17.29
C LEU A 70 18.42 -12.23 -18.13
N LYS A 71 17.73 -11.81 -19.17
CA LYS A 71 18.12 -10.68 -20.03
C LYS A 71 18.35 -9.40 -19.19
N LYS A 72 17.43 -9.08 -18.29
CA LYS A 72 17.58 -7.92 -17.39
C LYS A 72 18.78 -8.07 -16.46
N ALA A 73 18.99 -9.25 -15.90
CA ALA A 73 20.15 -9.53 -15.05
C ALA A 73 21.47 -9.37 -15.81
N GLU A 74 21.55 -9.83 -17.05
CA GLU A 74 22.73 -9.68 -17.91
C GLU A 74 22.98 -8.22 -18.33
N GLU A 75 21.92 -7.45 -18.62
CA GLU A 75 22.01 -6.00 -18.83
C GLU A 75 22.63 -5.33 -17.60
N VAL A 76 22.18 -5.67 -16.40
CA VAL A 76 22.72 -5.14 -15.14
C VAL A 76 24.16 -5.61 -14.90
N LEU A 77 24.49 -6.86 -15.18
CA LEU A 77 25.81 -7.43 -15.04
C LEU A 77 26.84 -6.64 -15.87
N ASN A 78 26.47 -6.28 -17.09
CA ASN A 78 27.33 -5.64 -18.09
C ASN A 78 27.30 -4.09 -18.07
N THR A 79 26.57 -3.48 -17.13
CA THR A 79 26.46 -2.02 -17.03
C THR A 79 26.91 -1.53 -15.66
N GLU A 80 27.51 -0.34 -15.63
CA GLU A 80 27.89 0.30 -14.37
C GLU A 80 26.65 0.77 -13.59
N MET A 81 26.79 0.85 -12.26
CA MET A 81 25.79 1.45 -11.39
C MET A 81 25.63 2.94 -11.77
N PRO A 82 24.42 3.43 -12.06
CA PRO A 82 24.22 4.87 -12.25
C PRO A 82 24.77 5.66 -11.07
N ALA A 83 25.48 6.75 -11.34
CA ALA A 83 26.04 7.57 -10.27
C ALA A 83 24.95 8.11 -9.32
N TRP A 84 25.28 8.19 -8.04
CA TRP A 84 24.51 9.01 -7.12
C TRP A 84 24.80 10.47 -7.38
N ASP A 85 23.76 11.30 -7.49
CA ASP A 85 23.88 12.73 -7.74
C ASP A 85 23.08 13.49 -6.66
N ASP A 86 23.78 14.22 -5.82
CA ASP A 86 23.19 15.03 -4.74
C ASP A 86 22.24 16.10 -5.31
N GLU A 87 22.58 16.71 -6.47
CA GLU A 87 21.77 17.76 -7.07
C GLU A 87 20.40 17.25 -7.50
N LEU A 88 20.33 16.02 -8.05
CA LEU A 88 19.07 15.37 -8.41
C LEU A 88 18.21 15.07 -7.17
N TYR A 89 18.84 14.66 -6.06
CA TYR A 89 18.11 14.46 -4.81
C TYR A 89 17.58 15.78 -4.25
N LEU A 90 18.40 16.84 -4.25
CA LEU A 90 18.08 18.15 -3.71
C LEU A 90 17.07 18.95 -4.57
N GLU A 91 16.80 18.51 -5.80
CA GLU A 91 15.89 19.20 -6.72
C GLU A 91 14.51 19.45 -6.13
N PHE A 92 13.96 18.44 -5.42
CA PHE A 92 12.66 18.57 -4.76
C PHE A 92 12.65 19.68 -3.69
N SER A 93 13.67 19.76 -2.85
CA SER A 93 13.76 20.78 -1.80
C SER A 93 13.91 22.18 -2.35
N LYS A 94 14.50 22.33 -3.57
CA LYS A 94 14.73 23.62 -4.22
C LYS A 94 13.48 24.15 -4.92
N ASN A 95 12.73 23.27 -5.61
CA ASN A 95 11.66 23.72 -6.52
C ASN A 95 10.41 22.83 -6.52
N GLY A 96 10.35 21.77 -5.68
CA GLY A 96 9.23 20.84 -5.59
C GLY A 96 9.13 19.85 -6.75
N VAL A 97 10.17 19.68 -7.57
CA VAL A 97 10.18 18.74 -8.69
C VAL A 97 10.61 17.36 -8.23
N ARG A 98 9.72 16.37 -8.31
CA ARG A 98 9.93 15.00 -7.82
C ARG A 98 10.76 14.10 -8.77
N PRO A 99 10.47 14.07 -10.10
CA PRO A 99 10.94 13.00 -10.97
C PRO A 99 12.47 12.80 -11.04
N PRO A 100 13.34 13.83 -11.01
CA PRO A 100 14.78 13.61 -11.15
C PRO A 100 15.37 12.73 -10.05
N GLY A 101 15.14 13.07 -8.79
CA GLY A 101 15.67 12.32 -7.66
C GLY A 101 15.03 10.94 -7.52
N GLU A 102 13.72 10.82 -7.76
CA GLU A 102 13.02 9.52 -7.74
C GLU A 102 13.51 8.59 -8.86
N LYS A 103 13.72 9.10 -10.07
CA LYS A 103 14.30 8.32 -11.18
C LYS A 103 15.71 7.83 -10.86
N MET A 104 16.55 8.68 -10.27
CA MET A 104 17.90 8.28 -9.84
C MET A 104 17.84 7.13 -8.83
N LEU A 105 17.03 7.28 -7.77
CA LEU A 105 16.87 6.23 -6.75
C LEU A 105 16.36 4.92 -7.35
N ASN A 106 15.33 4.99 -8.20
CA ASN A 106 14.74 3.81 -8.83
C ASN A 106 15.70 3.13 -9.81
N ALA A 107 16.47 3.90 -10.61
CA ALA A 107 17.47 3.36 -11.53
C ALA A 107 18.57 2.57 -10.80
N ARG A 108 18.88 2.94 -9.55
CA ARG A 108 19.86 2.23 -8.73
C ARG A 108 19.25 1.01 -8.05
N LYS A 109 18.09 1.17 -7.38
CA LYS A 109 17.43 0.09 -6.62
C LYS A 109 16.95 -1.05 -7.52
N SER A 110 16.36 -0.76 -8.67
CA SER A 110 15.79 -1.75 -9.59
C SER A 110 16.81 -2.75 -10.19
N ARG A 111 18.10 -2.55 -9.91
CA ARG A 111 19.16 -3.46 -10.36
C ARG A 111 19.28 -4.73 -9.50
N LEU A 112 18.81 -4.72 -8.26
CA LEU A 112 19.05 -5.81 -7.31
C LEU A 112 18.18 -7.04 -7.62
N ALA A 113 16.88 -6.90 -7.68
CA ALA A 113 15.95 -8.02 -7.84
C ALA A 113 16.23 -8.90 -9.07
N PRO A 114 16.49 -8.36 -10.30
CA PRO A 114 16.81 -9.22 -11.45
C PRO A 114 18.05 -10.07 -11.25
N LEU A 115 19.12 -9.52 -10.65
CA LEU A 115 20.35 -10.26 -10.36
C LEU A 115 20.10 -11.38 -9.35
N VAL A 116 19.39 -11.10 -8.27
CA VAL A 116 19.10 -12.05 -7.19
C VAL A 116 18.26 -13.21 -7.70
N TRP A 117 17.19 -12.93 -8.42
CA TRP A 117 16.31 -13.97 -8.96
C TRP A 117 17.01 -14.80 -10.04
N ALA A 118 17.78 -14.17 -10.93
CA ALA A 118 18.58 -14.90 -11.91
C ALA A 118 19.59 -15.82 -11.24
N GLU A 119 20.32 -15.36 -10.22
CA GLU A 119 21.26 -16.18 -9.46
C GLU A 119 20.56 -17.35 -8.75
N CYS A 120 19.41 -17.14 -8.15
CA CYS A 120 18.65 -18.20 -7.50
C CYS A 120 18.16 -19.26 -8.49
N MET A 121 17.71 -18.86 -9.68
CA MET A 121 17.23 -19.77 -10.72
C MET A 121 18.38 -20.49 -11.44
N GLU A 122 19.48 -19.82 -11.73
CA GLU A 122 20.63 -20.36 -12.45
C GLU A 122 21.58 -21.14 -11.53
N ASN A 123 21.87 -20.58 -10.37
CA ASN A 123 22.75 -21.13 -9.32
C ASN A 123 24.21 -21.38 -9.76
N GLU A 124 24.73 -20.56 -10.67
CA GLU A 124 26.10 -20.69 -11.17
C GLU A 124 27.11 -19.78 -10.45
N GLY A 125 26.64 -18.85 -9.61
CA GLY A 125 27.48 -17.93 -8.86
C GLY A 125 27.98 -16.73 -9.67
N ARG A 126 27.65 -16.63 -10.95
CA ARG A 126 28.17 -15.58 -11.84
C ARG A 126 27.64 -14.19 -11.53
N PHE A 127 26.45 -14.07 -10.93
CA PHE A 127 25.86 -12.79 -10.54
C PHE A 127 26.29 -12.34 -9.15
N VAL A 128 26.82 -13.22 -8.29
CA VAL A 128 27.14 -12.93 -6.89
C VAL A 128 28.09 -11.73 -6.73
N PRO A 129 29.21 -11.60 -7.48
CA PRO A 129 30.09 -10.44 -7.34
C PRO A 129 29.38 -9.11 -7.67
N LYS A 130 28.47 -9.11 -8.66
CA LYS A 130 27.69 -7.91 -9.01
C LYS A 130 26.62 -7.60 -7.98
N ILE A 131 25.99 -8.63 -7.40
CA ILE A 131 25.03 -8.47 -6.30
C ILE A 131 25.72 -7.83 -5.11
N GLU A 132 26.87 -8.33 -4.67
CA GLU A 132 27.62 -7.78 -3.54
C GLU A 132 28.07 -6.33 -3.78
N SER A 133 28.57 -6.02 -4.99
CA SER A 133 28.93 -4.65 -5.33
C SER A 133 27.70 -3.74 -5.34
N THR A 134 26.57 -4.23 -5.87
CA THR A 134 25.29 -3.49 -5.86
C THR A 134 24.80 -3.25 -4.43
N LEU A 135 24.85 -4.23 -3.55
CA LEU A 135 24.48 -4.07 -2.14
C LEU A 135 25.32 -2.99 -1.45
N LYS A 136 26.68 -3.02 -1.64
CA LYS A 136 27.58 -2.01 -1.07
C LYS A 136 27.23 -0.59 -1.55
N GLU A 137 26.97 -0.44 -2.84
CA GLU A 137 26.55 0.84 -3.43
C GLU A 137 25.19 1.32 -2.85
N LEU A 138 24.21 0.42 -2.72
CA LEU A 138 22.87 0.77 -2.25
C LEU A 138 22.85 1.14 -0.76
N ILE A 139 23.58 0.43 0.09
CA ILE A 139 23.67 0.78 1.52
C ILE A 139 24.47 2.06 1.77
N SER A 140 25.33 2.48 0.83
CA SER A 140 26.08 3.72 0.90
C SER A 140 25.28 4.97 0.55
N HIS A 141 24.04 4.86 0.04
CA HIS A 141 23.21 6.00 -0.28
C HIS A 141 23.07 6.94 0.92
N ARG A 142 23.12 8.26 0.69
CA ARG A 142 22.86 9.25 1.74
C ARG A 142 21.48 9.10 2.35
N SER A 143 20.48 8.75 1.53
CA SER A 143 19.10 8.55 1.96
C SER A 143 18.47 7.34 1.25
N TRP A 144 17.64 6.59 1.99
CA TRP A 144 16.74 5.57 1.41
C TRP A 144 15.34 6.15 1.18
N VAL A 145 15.07 7.32 1.76
CA VAL A 145 13.79 8.03 1.69
C VAL A 145 13.71 8.80 0.39
N LEU A 146 12.53 8.90 -0.17
CA LEU A 146 12.29 9.72 -1.37
C LEU A 146 12.55 11.21 -1.07
N PRO A 147 13.08 11.98 -2.01
CA PRO A 147 13.32 13.42 -1.82
C PRO A 147 12.08 14.18 -1.35
N ALA A 148 10.90 13.80 -1.88
CA ALA A 148 9.62 14.40 -1.51
C ALA A 148 9.20 14.13 -0.04
N HIS A 149 9.77 13.13 0.60
CA HIS A 149 9.49 12.76 1.98
C HIS A 149 10.58 13.21 2.95
N ASP A 150 11.66 13.82 2.44
CA ASP A 150 12.75 14.42 3.22
C ASP A 150 12.84 15.93 2.97
N THR A 151 11.70 16.62 3.03
CA THR A 151 11.57 18.05 2.69
C THR A 151 12.56 18.94 3.47
N TYR A 152 12.88 18.58 4.70
CA TYR A 152 13.83 19.30 5.54
C TYR A 152 15.27 18.77 5.44
N LEU A 153 15.51 17.81 4.55
CA LEU A 153 16.81 17.19 4.31
C LEU A 153 17.50 16.61 5.57
N ASN A 154 16.70 16.21 6.55
CA ASN A 154 17.24 15.66 7.78
C ASN A 154 17.85 14.28 7.60
N VAL A 155 17.26 13.47 6.72
CA VAL A 155 17.80 12.14 6.38
C VAL A 155 19.01 12.29 5.47
N PHE A 156 18.93 13.16 4.46
CA PHE A 156 20.01 13.43 3.53
C PHE A 156 21.30 13.90 4.22
N TYR A 157 21.19 14.79 5.24
CA TYR A 157 22.32 15.27 6.01
C TYR A 157 22.67 14.37 7.22
N GLY A 158 22.06 13.20 7.35
CA GLY A 158 22.36 12.26 8.42
C GLY A 158 21.98 12.73 9.83
N LYS A 159 21.09 13.72 9.95
CA LYS A 159 20.62 14.24 11.26
C LYS A 159 19.67 13.28 11.96
N LYS A 160 18.93 12.47 11.19
CA LYS A 160 18.06 11.41 11.67
C LYS A 160 17.85 10.35 10.60
N HIS A 161 17.32 9.20 10.99
CA HIS A 161 16.83 8.19 10.07
C HIS A 161 15.30 8.14 10.14
N GLU A 162 14.68 7.99 8.99
CA GLU A 162 13.23 7.85 8.83
C GLU A 162 12.93 6.71 7.88
N VAL A 163 11.72 6.15 8.01
CA VAL A 163 11.21 5.14 7.10
C VAL A 163 9.99 5.70 6.39
N ASP A 164 10.10 5.85 5.08
CA ASP A 164 8.99 6.13 4.18
C ASP A 164 8.63 4.91 3.34
N LEU A 165 7.74 5.05 2.38
CA LEU A 165 7.33 4.00 1.45
C LEU A 165 8.52 3.34 0.73
N ALA A 166 9.48 4.16 0.27
CA ALA A 166 10.64 3.69 -0.48
C ALA A 166 11.69 3.01 0.41
N ALA A 167 11.90 3.52 1.62
CA ALA A 167 12.79 2.91 2.60
C ALA A 167 12.21 1.58 3.13
N ALA A 168 10.88 1.52 3.36
CA ALA A 168 10.19 0.29 3.78
C ALA A 168 10.26 -0.81 2.71
N ALA A 169 10.01 -0.48 1.45
CA ALA A 169 10.15 -1.43 0.35
C ALA A 169 11.60 -1.89 0.18
N PHE A 170 12.55 -0.98 0.32
CA PHE A 170 13.96 -1.29 0.14
C PHE A 170 14.52 -2.17 1.26
N VAL A 171 14.17 -1.93 2.52
CA VAL A 171 14.61 -2.79 3.62
C VAL A 171 14.05 -4.22 3.48
N HIS A 172 12.85 -4.37 2.92
CA HIS A 172 12.28 -5.67 2.59
C HIS A 172 13.09 -6.38 1.50
N GLU A 173 13.41 -5.69 0.40
CA GLU A 173 14.22 -6.24 -0.69
C GLU A 173 15.63 -6.66 -0.22
N LEU A 174 16.26 -5.90 0.68
CA LEU A 174 17.52 -6.28 1.30
C LEU A 174 17.40 -7.57 2.12
N ALA A 175 16.35 -7.68 2.94
CA ALA A 175 16.10 -8.87 3.74
C ALA A 175 15.84 -10.10 2.87
N GLU A 176 15.05 -9.95 1.82
CA GLU A 176 14.76 -11.00 0.84
C GLU A 176 16.02 -11.47 0.11
N THR A 177 16.88 -10.53 -0.29
CA THR A 177 18.18 -10.83 -0.90
C THR A 177 19.06 -11.67 0.02
N LEU A 178 19.19 -11.27 1.29
CA LEU A 178 19.98 -12.01 2.28
C LEU A 178 19.39 -13.40 2.58
N TYR A 179 18.06 -13.53 2.55
CA TYR A 179 17.37 -14.79 2.78
C TYR A 179 17.51 -15.75 1.58
N PHE A 180 17.31 -15.26 0.36
CA PHE A 180 17.39 -16.07 -0.85
C PHE A 180 18.80 -16.58 -1.13
N LEU A 181 19.79 -15.71 -1.00
CA LEU A 181 21.18 -16.03 -1.35
C LEU A 181 22.00 -16.62 -0.20
N ASP A 182 21.49 -16.52 1.02
CA ASP A 182 22.06 -17.12 2.22
C ASP A 182 23.61 -17.03 2.23
N ASP A 183 24.33 -18.16 2.29
CA ASP A 183 25.80 -18.25 2.37
C ASP A 183 26.52 -17.85 1.07
N LYS A 184 25.81 -17.60 -0.05
CA LYS A 184 26.41 -16.99 -1.25
C LYS A 184 26.86 -15.55 -1.02
N ILE A 185 26.24 -14.84 -0.08
CA ILE A 185 26.66 -13.48 0.28
C ILE A 185 27.74 -13.57 1.36
N SER A 186 28.92 -13.01 1.05
CA SER A 186 30.03 -13.02 1.99
C SER A 186 29.67 -12.36 3.32
N GLU A 187 30.19 -12.91 4.42
CA GLU A 187 29.87 -12.43 5.77
C GLU A 187 30.15 -10.93 5.98
N PRO A 188 31.24 -10.33 5.46
CA PRO A 188 31.41 -8.87 5.58
C PRO A 188 30.32 -8.04 4.90
N VAL A 189 29.79 -8.50 3.76
CA VAL A 189 28.71 -7.81 3.06
C VAL A 189 27.40 -8.02 3.81
N ARG A 190 27.12 -9.23 4.26
CA ARG A 190 25.93 -9.56 5.07
C ARG A 190 25.87 -8.68 6.33
N VAL A 191 26.94 -8.59 7.09
CA VAL A 191 27.02 -7.76 8.31
C VAL A 191 26.78 -6.30 7.97
N ALA A 192 27.45 -5.74 6.94
CA ALA A 192 27.27 -4.33 6.56
C ALA A 192 25.83 -4.01 6.13
N VAL A 193 25.15 -4.94 5.43
CA VAL A 193 23.75 -4.77 5.04
C VAL A 193 22.84 -4.78 6.28
N ILE A 194 23.01 -5.75 7.17
CA ILE A 194 22.21 -5.87 8.40
C ILE A 194 22.42 -4.65 9.30
N ASP A 195 23.66 -4.19 9.51
CA ASP A 195 23.95 -2.99 10.30
C ASP A 195 23.26 -1.75 9.72
N SER A 196 23.26 -1.62 8.38
CA SER A 196 22.56 -0.53 7.69
C SER A 196 21.04 -0.61 7.87
N MET A 197 20.46 -1.82 7.84
CA MET A 197 19.03 -2.05 8.10
C MET A 197 18.66 -1.67 9.54
N TYR A 198 19.50 -2.05 10.51
CA TYR A 198 19.30 -1.64 11.91
C TYR A 198 19.36 -0.13 12.06
N ALA A 199 20.41 0.51 11.55
CA ALA A 199 20.60 1.95 11.69
C ALA A 199 19.48 2.77 11.05
N ARG A 200 18.98 2.33 9.87
CA ARG A 200 18.10 3.15 9.04
C ARG A 200 16.63 2.76 9.09
N ALA A 201 16.29 1.54 9.56
CA ALA A 201 14.91 1.09 9.61
C ALA A 201 14.52 0.50 10.97
N PHE A 202 15.23 -0.52 11.49
CA PHE A 202 14.76 -1.22 12.68
C PHE A 202 14.87 -0.37 13.95
N ASN A 203 16.03 0.25 14.22
CA ASN A 203 16.21 1.06 15.42
C ASN A 203 15.25 2.26 15.46
N PRO A 204 15.08 3.07 14.39
CA PRO A 204 14.11 4.17 14.41
C PRO A 204 12.68 3.73 14.73
N VAL A 205 12.24 2.59 14.19
CA VAL A 205 10.89 2.06 14.45
C VAL A 205 10.80 1.47 15.86
N LYS A 206 11.80 0.69 16.28
CA LYS A 206 11.86 0.11 17.62
C LYS A 206 11.87 1.19 18.70
N ASP A 207 12.69 2.21 18.54
CA ASP A 207 12.77 3.34 19.50
C ASP A 207 11.41 4.05 19.62
N ALA A 208 10.69 4.22 18.51
CA ALA A 208 9.36 4.79 18.55
C ALA A 208 8.34 3.88 19.26
N LEU A 209 8.39 2.57 19.05
CA LEU A 209 7.54 1.59 19.74
C LEU A 209 7.84 1.52 21.25
N GLN A 210 9.11 1.70 21.65
CA GLN A 210 9.57 1.65 23.03
C GLN A 210 9.37 2.95 23.81
N THR A 211 9.42 4.09 23.12
CA THR A 211 9.39 5.39 23.79
C THR A 211 8.10 6.17 23.57
N GLY A 212 7.29 5.77 22.59
CA GLY A 212 6.14 6.53 22.11
C GLY A 212 6.54 7.84 21.42
N LYS A 213 7.82 8.02 21.10
CA LYS A 213 8.37 9.22 20.47
C LYS A 213 9.07 8.81 19.16
N GLY A 214 8.92 9.60 18.15
CA GLY A 214 9.61 9.38 16.90
C GLY A 214 8.80 9.86 15.71
N TYR A 215 9.46 10.55 14.81
CA TYR A 215 8.84 11.13 13.63
C TYR A 215 8.50 10.05 12.59
N THR A 216 9.38 9.07 12.43
CA THR A 216 9.25 7.92 11.52
C THR A 216 7.96 7.11 11.72
N PHE A 217 7.31 7.27 12.87
CA PHE A 217 6.21 6.45 13.31
C PHE A 217 4.82 6.99 12.92
N ASN A 218 4.75 8.13 12.24
CA ASN A 218 3.46 8.74 11.89
C ASN A 218 2.60 7.86 10.99
N TRP A 219 3.22 7.08 10.10
CA TRP A 219 2.49 6.23 9.17
C TRP A 219 1.72 5.09 9.84
N VAL A 220 2.04 4.68 11.06
CA VAL A 220 1.24 3.67 11.79
C VAL A 220 -0.18 4.14 12.08
N ASN A 221 -0.38 5.45 12.24
CA ASN A 221 -1.69 6.05 12.52
C ASN A 221 -2.44 6.46 11.25
N ASN A 222 -1.83 6.37 10.10
CA ASN A 222 -2.46 6.74 8.84
C ASN A 222 -3.51 5.70 8.46
N THR A 223 -4.63 6.20 7.94
CA THR A 223 -5.72 5.37 7.41
C THR A 223 -5.67 5.25 5.88
N ASN A 224 -4.50 5.41 5.29
CA ASN A 224 -4.25 5.33 3.86
C ASN A 224 -3.16 4.28 3.55
N ASN A 225 -2.78 4.17 2.29
CA ASN A 225 -1.81 3.19 1.80
C ASN A 225 -0.47 3.16 2.57
N TRP A 226 -0.01 4.28 3.12
CA TRP A 226 1.25 4.37 3.88
C TRP A 226 1.31 3.37 5.03
N ASN A 227 0.21 3.17 5.73
CA ASN A 227 0.16 2.24 6.85
C ASN A 227 0.49 0.81 6.39
N ALA A 228 -0.21 0.31 5.37
CA ALA A 228 0.02 -1.04 4.85
C ALA A 228 1.43 -1.21 4.28
N VAL A 229 1.89 -0.25 3.47
CA VAL A 229 3.19 -0.33 2.78
C VAL A 229 4.34 -0.35 3.77
N CYS A 230 4.36 0.58 4.72
CA CYS A 230 5.46 0.68 5.69
C CYS A 230 5.44 -0.49 6.69
N LEU A 231 4.27 -0.91 7.18
CA LEU A 231 4.15 -2.10 8.04
C LEU A 231 4.62 -3.36 7.32
N ALA A 232 4.17 -3.57 6.08
CA ALA A 232 4.57 -4.75 5.31
C ALA A 232 6.10 -4.80 5.12
N GLY A 233 6.69 -3.70 4.65
CA GLY A 233 8.12 -3.65 4.37
C GLY A 233 8.98 -3.87 5.61
N VAL A 234 8.74 -3.11 6.67
CA VAL A 234 9.55 -3.18 7.89
C VAL A 234 9.34 -4.51 8.61
N THR A 235 8.09 -4.99 8.74
CA THR A 235 7.82 -6.25 9.46
C THR A 235 8.37 -7.45 8.70
N SER A 236 8.19 -7.51 7.38
CA SER A 236 8.76 -8.60 6.57
C SER A 236 10.28 -8.63 6.67
N ALA A 237 10.93 -7.48 6.63
CA ALA A 237 12.37 -7.39 6.83
C ALA A 237 12.79 -7.84 8.23
N ALA A 238 12.09 -7.39 9.27
CA ALA A 238 12.40 -7.73 10.65
C ALA A 238 12.31 -9.24 10.90
N VAL A 239 11.22 -9.89 10.45
CA VAL A 239 11.06 -11.34 10.63
C VAL A 239 12.04 -12.16 9.78
N GLY A 240 12.52 -11.58 8.66
CA GLY A 240 13.46 -12.23 7.75
C GLY A 240 14.91 -12.23 8.20
N VAL A 241 15.34 -11.25 9.04
CA VAL A 241 16.77 -11.10 9.37
C VAL A 241 17.09 -10.89 10.85
N ILE A 242 16.16 -10.45 11.69
CA ILE A 242 16.44 -10.21 13.12
C ILE A 242 16.55 -11.53 13.85
N LYS A 243 17.70 -11.79 14.49
CA LYS A 243 17.93 -13.04 15.22
C LYS A 243 17.15 -13.13 16.53
N ASP A 244 17.02 -12.02 17.28
CA ASP A 244 16.27 -12.02 18.52
C ASP A 244 14.77 -12.21 18.28
N ARG A 245 14.24 -13.33 18.79
CA ARG A 245 12.83 -13.71 18.60
C ARG A 245 11.85 -12.76 19.25
N LYS A 246 12.21 -12.15 20.39
CA LYS A 246 11.34 -11.16 21.07
C LYS A 246 11.31 -9.86 20.31
N GLU A 247 12.44 -9.45 19.75
CA GLU A 247 12.50 -8.27 18.89
C GLU A 247 11.65 -8.48 17.63
N ARG A 248 11.71 -9.65 16.97
CA ARG A 248 10.78 -9.97 15.86
C ARG A 248 9.32 -9.89 16.30
N ALA A 249 9.00 -10.42 17.49
CA ALA A 249 7.64 -10.40 18.02
C ALA A 249 7.13 -8.97 18.30
N LEU A 250 8.00 -8.03 18.65
CA LEU A 250 7.63 -6.62 18.81
C LEU A 250 7.15 -6.04 17.48
N PHE A 251 7.86 -6.28 16.37
CA PHE A 251 7.45 -5.81 15.04
C PHE A 251 6.15 -6.48 14.58
N VAL A 252 5.99 -7.78 14.82
CA VAL A 252 4.77 -8.52 14.48
C VAL A 252 3.56 -8.01 15.28
N ALA A 253 3.73 -7.78 16.60
CA ALA A 253 2.66 -7.23 17.44
C ALA A 253 2.25 -5.82 17.01
N ALA A 254 3.23 -4.98 16.65
CA ALA A 254 2.97 -3.64 16.13
C ALA A 254 2.21 -3.71 14.80
N ALA A 255 2.61 -4.62 13.92
CA ALA A 255 1.95 -4.82 12.64
C ALA A 255 0.50 -5.32 12.80
N GLU A 256 0.25 -6.30 13.67
CA GLU A 256 -1.09 -6.77 14.00
C GLU A 256 -1.98 -5.62 14.51
N TYR A 257 -1.47 -4.82 15.43
CA TYR A 257 -2.22 -3.74 16.06
C TYR A 257 -2.50 -2.58 15.11
N TYR A 258 -1.46 -2.06 14.44
CA TYR A 258 -1.58 -0.86 13.64
C TYR A 258 -2.14 -1.10 12.23
N SER A 259 -2.08 -2.30 11.68
CA SER A 259 -2.66 -2.61 10.35
C SER A 259 -4.17 -2.41 10.27
N GLN A 260 -4.85 -2.37 11.42
CA GLN A 260 -6.28 -2.04 11.47
C GLN A 260 -6.56 -0.62 10.95
N ASN A 261 -5.59 0.30 11.06
CA ASN A 261 -5.73 1.65 10.51
C ASN A 261 -5.84 1.64 8.98
N SER A 262 -5.17 0.72 8.28
CA SER A 262 -5.38 0.54 6.84
C SER A 262 -6.84 0.20 6.50
N VAL A 263 -7.47 -0.64 7.32
CA VAL A 263 -8.87 -1.06 7.12
C VAL A 263 -9.85 0.10 7.35
N LEU A 264 -9.49 1.07 8.20
CA LEU A 264 -10.28 2.28 8.42
C LEU A 264 -10.28 3.24 7.22
N GLY A 265 -9.31 3.13 6.31
CA GLY A 265 -9.27 3.87 5.04
C GLY A 265 -10.30 3.41 4.00
N TYR A 266 -10.96 2.28 4.25
CA TYR A 266 -12.06 1.77 3.45
C TYR A 266 -13.38 2.03 4.16
N THR A 267 -14.41 2.36 3.39
CA THR A 267 -15.76 2.46 3.95
C THR A 267 -16.28 1.08 4.41
N ASP A 268 -17.37 1.04 5.17
CA ASP A 268 -17.90 -0.24 5.70
C ASP A 268 -18.52 -1.14 4.62
N ASP A 269 -18.76 -0.59 3.44
CA ASP A 269 -19.17 -1.34 2.24
C ASP A 269 -17.98 -1.75 1.35
N GLY A 270 -16.74 -1.46 1.77
CA GLY A 270 -15.49 -1.90 1.14
C GLY A 270 -14.94 -0.95 0.07
N TYR A 271 -15.49 0.24 -0.11
CA TYR A 271 -14.99 1.22 -1.07
C TYR A 271 -13.63 1.78 -0.64
N CYS A 272 -12.68 1.88 -1.57
CA CYS A 272 -11.40 2.53 -1.36
C CYS A 272 -11.48 4.02 -1.66
N THR A 273 -11.35 4.86 -0.64
CA THR A 273 -11.47 6.32 -0.79
C THR A 273 -10.33 6.95 -1.59
N GLU A 274 -9.18 6.28 -1.66
CA GLU A 274 -7.99 6.74 -2.39
C GLU A 274 -8.06 6.45 -3.92
N GLY A 275 -9.06 5.68 -4.38
CA GLY A 275 -9.19 5.23 -5.77
C GLY A 275 -8.45 3.93 -6.08
N LEU A 276 -8.70 3.39 -7.28
CA LEU A 276 -8.26 2.04 -7.67
C LEU A 276 -6.74 1.89 -7.76
N GLY A 277 -6.02 2.94 -8.16
CA GLY A 277 -4.56 2.90 -8.22
C GLY A 277 -3.92 2.67 -6.85
N TYR A 278 -4.38 3.40 -5.85
CA TYR A 278 -3.92 3.24 -4.47
C TYR A 278 -4.49 1.99 -3.79
N PHE A 279 -5.67 1.51 -4.20
CA PHE A 279 -6.15 0.18 -3.81
C PHE A 279 -5.14 -0.90 -4.23
N ASN A 280 -4.78 -0.95 -5.51
CA ASN A 280 -3.79 -1.93 -5.98
C ASN A 280 -2.49 -1.85 -5.17
N TYR A 281 -1.96 -0.65 -4.98
CA TYR A 281 -0.70 -0.45 -4.28
C TYR A 281 -0.79 -0.76 -2.78
N GLY A 282 -1.73 -0.15 -2.07
CA GLY A 282 -1.87 -0.30 -0.62
C GLY A 282 -2.36 -1.69 -0.22
N PHE A 283 -3.36 -2.23 -0.92
CA PHE A 283 -3.95 -3.52 -0.58
C PHE A 283 -3.02 -4.69 -0.93
N GLN A 284 -2.22 -4.57 -1.99
CA GLN A 284 -1.14 -5.54 -2.27
C GLN A 284 -0.16 -5.66 -1.09
N HIS A 285 0.24 -4.54 -0.50
CA HIS A 285 1.13 -4.56 0.67
C HIS A 285 0.42 -5.08 1.92
N TYR A 286 -0.87 -4.79 2.08
CA TYR A 286 -1.66 -5.39 3.15
C TYR A 286 -1.73 -6.92 3.02
N ILE A 287 -1.85 -7.44 1.80
CA ILE A 287 -1.78 -8.88 1.52
C ILE A 287 -0.41 -9.44 1.88
N ILE A 288 0.69 -8.78 1.49
CA ILE A 288 2.04 -9.18 1.89
C ILE A 288 2.15 -9.25 3.42
N LEU A 289 1.68 -8.22 4.11
CA LEU A 289 1.69 -8.18 5.57
C LEU A 289 0.87 -9.32 6.18
N ARG A 290 -0.38 -9.49 5.71
CA ARG A 290 -1.26 -10.57 6.17
C ARG A 290 -0.58 -11.92 6.06
N GLU A 291 0.00 -12.18 4.91
CA GLU A 291 0.62 -13.47 4.64
C GLU A 291 1.86 -13.68 5.52
N GLN A 292 2.69 -12.65 5.68
CA GLN A 292 3.85 -12.71 6.56
C GLN A 292 3.44 -13.05 8.01
N LEU A 293 2.42 -12.36 8.55
CA LEU A 293 1.94 -12.63 9.89
C LEU A 293 1.32 -14.03 9.99
N TYR A 294 0.47 -14.40 9.04
CA TYR A 294 -0.21 -15.68 9.02
C TYR A 294 0.77 -16.85 9.05
N GLN A 295 1.78 -16.84 8.19
CA GLN A 295 2.73 -17.92 8.12
C GLN A 295 3.68 -17.97 9.32
N ARG A 296 4.26 -16.81 9.70
CA ARG A 296 5.21 -16.78 10.82
C ARG A 296 4.55 -17.15 12.15
N THR A 297 3.25 -16.94 12.29
CA THR A 297 2.49 -17.31 13.49
C THR A 297 1.65 -18.60 13.32
N LYS A 298 1.88 -19.36 12.25
CA LYS A 298 1.16 -20.62 11.96
C LYS A 298 -0.36 -20.46 11.99
N GLY A 299 -0.84 -19.34 11.45
CA GLY A 299 -2.26 -19.00 11.38
C GLY A 299 -2.86 -18.38 12.66
N ALA A 300 -2.08 -18.19 13.73
CA ALA A 300 -2.57 -17.55 14.95
C ALA A 300 -2.98 -16.09 14.72
N ILE A 301 -2.26 -15.38 13.86
CA ILE A 301 -2.61 -14.03 13.39
C ILE A 301 -3.07 -14.12 11.94
N ASP A 302 -4.32 -13.74 11.68
CA ASP A 302 -4.85 -13.62 10.33
C ASP A 302 -5.63 -12.31 10.18
N LEU A 303 -5.13 -11.41 9.37
CA LEU A 303 -5.72 -10.10 9.12
C LEU A 303 -6.98 -10.19 8.22
N PHE A 304 -7.29 -11.37 7.66
CA PHE A 304 -8.43 -11.58 6.77
C PHE A 304 -9.70 -12.07 7.47
N LYS A 305 -9.72 -12.15 8.80
CA LYS A 305 -10.86 -12.73 9.55
C LYS A 305 -12.15 -11.92 9.52
N SER A 306 -12.12 -10.62 9.18
CA SER A 306 -13.32 -9.78 9.25
C SER A 306 -14.18 -9.86 7.98
N GLU A 307 -15.51 -9.78 8.13
CA GLU A 307 -16.42 -9.67 6.97
C GLU A 307 -16.20 -8.41 6.15
N LYS A 308 -15.71 -7.33 6.77
CA LYS A 308 -15.31 -6.10 6.06
C LYS A 308 -14.18 -6.40 5.06
N MET A 309 -13.28 -7.32 5.37
CA MET A 309 -12.18 -7.69 4.49
C MET A 309 -12.66 -8.33 3.18
N LYS A 310 -13.72 -9.15 3.22
CA LYS A 310 -14.33 -9.69 1.99
C LYS A 310 -14.89 -8.59 1.11
N LYS A 311 -15.52 -7.58 1.71
CA LYS A 311 -16.05 -6.42 0.97
C LYS A 311 -14.92 -5.61 0.34
N ILE A 312 -13.83 -5.37 1.07
CA ILE A 312 -12.64 -4.70 0.55
C ILE A 312 -12.03 -5.50 -0.61
N ALA A 313 -11.87 -6.81 -0.45
CA ALA A 313 -11.33 -7.68 -1.50
C ALA A 313 -12.18 -7.67 -2.79
N MET A 314 -13.50 -7.51 -2.64
CA MET A 314 -14.44 -7.41 -3.76
C MET A 314 -14.48 -6.01 -4.40
N TYR A 315 -13.81 -5.00 -3.83
CA TYR A 315 -13.83 -3.63 -4.36
C TYR A 315 -13.46 -3.59 -5.83
N GLY A 316 -12.37 -4.25 -6.23
CA GLY A 316 -11.91 -4.25 -7.63
C GLY A 316 -12.94 -4.81 -8.60
N ILE A 317 -13.69 -5.85 -8.22
CA ILE A 317 -14.77 -6.42 -9.05
C ILE A 317 -15.98 -5.49 -9.08
N ASN A 318 -16.37 -4.99 -7.92
CA ASN A 318 -17.58 -4.19 -7.76
C ASN A 318 -17.43 -2.79 -8.38
N PHE A 319 -16.21 -2.27 -8.45
CA PHE A 319 -15.91 -0.92 -8.95
C PHE A 319 -15.71 -0.84 -10.48
N GLU A 320 -15.63 -1.95 -11.18
CA GLU A 320 -15.62 -1.98 -12.65
C GLU A 320 -16.92 -1.40 -13.21
N ILE A 321 -16.84 -0.57 -14.24
CA ILE A 321 -18.04 -0.11 -14.97
C ILE A 321 -18.48 -1.20 -15.93
N ILE A 322 -17.74 -1.46 -16.99
CA ILE A 322 -17.94 -2.57 -17.95
C ILE A 322 -16.64 -2.88 -18.68
N ASN A 323 -16.48 -4.13 -19.12
CA ASN A 323 -15.42 -4.59 -20.05
C ASN A 323 -14.00 -4.16 -19.64
N GLY A 324 -13.69 -4.25 -18.36
CA GLY A 324 -12.38 -3.87 -17.80
C GLY A 324 -12.14 -2.36 -17.64
N VAL A 325 -13.16 -1.54 -17.83
CA VAL A 325 -13.07 -0.09 -17.64
C VAL A 325 -13.56 0.30 -16.24
N TYR A 326 -12.76 1.10 -15.56
CA TYR A 326 -12.99 1.56 -14.20
C TYR A 326 -13.11 3.08 -14.14
N PRO A 327 -13.87 3.64 -13.17
CA PRO A 327 -13.83 5.07 -12.92
C PRO A 327 -12.44 5.53 -12.48
N ALA A 328 -12.02 6.69 -12.95
CA ALA A 328 -10.75 7.28 -12.56
C ALA A 328 -10.89 8.25 -11.36
N PHE A 329 -11.78 7.97 -10.42
CA PHE A 329 -12.02 8.83 -9.26
C PHE A 329 -10.80 8.92 -8.33
N ALA A 330 -10.65 10.05 -7.65
CA ALA A 330 -9.51 10.40 -6.81
C ALA A 330 -8.18 10.45 -7.60
N ASP A 331 -7.03 10.24 -6.95
CA ASP A 331 -5.72 10.22 -7.62
C ASP A 331 -5.53 8.94 -8.48
N CYS A 332 -6.56 8.47 -9.15
CA CYS A 332 -6.52 7.32 -10.05
C CYS A 332 -6.36 7.78 -11.50
N ARG A 333 -5.64 7.02 -12.32
CA ARG A 333 -5.45 7.31 -13.75
C ARG A 333 -6.48 6.60 -14.60
N ILE A 334 -6.88 7.22 -15.70
CA ILE A 334 -7.66 6.53 -16.75
C ILE A 334 -6.88 5.31 -17.24
N GLY A 335 -7.58 4.19 -17.43
CA GLY A 335 -6.99 2.92 -17.86
C GLY A 335 -6.38 2.10 -16.73
N THR A 336 -6.45 2.55 -15.48
CA THR A 336 -6.12 1.71 -14.32
C THR A 336 -7.15 0.60 -14.20
N ALA A 337 -6.69 -0.64 -14.10
CA ALA A 337 -7.50 -1.81 -13.80
C ALA A 337 -7.08 -2.43 -12.47
N VAL A 338 -7.94 -3.24 -11.88
CA VAL A 338 -7.58 -4.02 -10.69
C VAL A 338 -6.51 -5.05 -11.04
N SER A 339 -5.57 -5.28 -10.11
CA SER A 339 -4.54 -6.31 -10.27
C SER A 339 -5.18 -7.72 -10.24
N PRO A 340 -5.03 -8.52 -11.32
CA PRO A 340 -5.52 -9.89 -11.34
C PRO A 340 -4.91 -10.76 -10.23
N GLN A 341 -3.67 -10.47 -9.84
CA GLN A 341 -2.96 -11.19 -8.78
C GLN A 341 -3.58 -10.96 -7.41
N ILE A 342 -4.04 -9.73 -7.14
CA ILE A 342 -4.79 -9.40 -5.91
C ILE A 342 -6.10 -10.18 -5.87
N LEU A 343 -6.85 -10.19 -6.97
CA LEU A 343 -8.13 -10.90 -7.06
C LEU A 343 -7.93 -12.42 -6.93
N TRP A 344 -6.92 -12.97 -7.61
CA TRP A 344 -6.57 -14.37 -7.48
C TRP A 344 -6.26 -14.75 -6.02
N TYR A 345 -5.39 -13.99 -5.37
CA TYR A 345 -5.03 -14.24 -3.97
C TYR A 345 -6.25 -14.18 -3.03
N CYS A 346 -7.07 -13.13 -3.19
CA CYS A 346 -8.28 -12.96 -2.38
C CYS A 346 -9.32 -14.04 -2.64
N ASN A 347 -9.48 -14.46 -3.92
CA ASN A 347 -10.40 -15.55 -4.28
C ASN A 347 -10.04 -16.84 -3.53
N HIS A 348 -8.75 -17.20 -3.50
CA HIS A 348 -8.27 -18.42 -2.84
C HIS A 348 -8.29 -18.35 -1.32
N ASN A 349 -8.03 -17.18 -0.73
CA ASN A 349 -7.92 -17.04 0.73
C ASN A 349 -9.23 -16.64 1.43
N LEU A 350 -10.19 -16.08 0.71
CA LEU A 350 -11.48 -15.65 1.26
C LEU A 350 -12.67 -16.42 0.69
N GLY A 351 -12.45 -17.31 -0.29
CA GLY A 351 -13.52 -18.09 -0.91
C GLY A 351 -14.54 -17.20 -1.61
N LEU A 352 -14.08 -16.26 -2.48
CA LEU A 352 -14.96 -15.29 -3.11
C LEU A 352 -15.81 -15.86 -4.25
N GLY A 353 -15.48 -17.06 -4.76
CA GLY A 353 -16.20 -17.71 -5.84
C GLY A 353 -16.00 -17.06 -7.23
N LEU A 354 -14.89 -16.35 -7.42
CA LEU A 354 -14.54 -15.66 -8.66
C LEU A 354 -13.85 -16.63 -9.62
N SER A 355 -14.61 -17.42 -10.39
CA SER A 355 -14.07 -18.45 -11.29
C SER A 355 -13.11 -17.92 -12.36
N ALA A 356 -13.25 -16.65 -12.79
CA ALA A 356 -12.32 -15.99 -13.70
C ALA A 356 -10.91 -15.79 -13.09
N TYR A 357 -10.79 -15.88 -11.76
CA TYR A 357 -9.54 -15.71 -11.01
C TYR A 357 -9.11 -16.98 -10.26
N ASP A 358 -9.56 -18.15 -10.73
CA ASP A 358 -9.06 -19.43 -10.22
C ASP A 358 -7.60 -19.68 -10.65
N GLN A 359 -7.18 -19.04 -11.73
CA GLN A 359 -5.81 -19.10 -12.26
C GLN A 359 -5.30 -17.71 -12.62
N ILE A 360 -3.96 -17.53 -12.60
CA ILE A 360 -3.28 -16.33 -13.10
C ILE A 360 -2.22 -16.71 -14.12
N ASP A 361 -1.93 -15.80 -15.06
CA ASP A 361 -0.75 -15.95 -15.92
C ASP A 361 0.50 -15.55 -15.14
N THR A 362 1.25 -16.55 -14.71
CA THR A 362 2.46 -16.34 -13.91
C THR A 362 3.64 -15.81 -14.74
N ARG A 363 3.59 -15.90 -16.08
CA ARG A 363 4.64 -15.38 -16.98
C ARG A 363 4.68 -13.86 -17.03
N GLU A 364 3.58 -13.19 -16.66
CA GLU A 364 3.55 -11.73 -16.53
C GLU A 364 4.16 -11.22 -15.24
N LEU A 365 4.42 -12.11 -14.27
CA LEU A 365 4.97 -11.74 -12.97
C LEU A 365 6.45 -11.34 -13.10
N GLN A 366 6.81 -10.25 -12.46
CA GLN A 366 8.18 -9.77 -12.39
C GLN A 366 8.76 -10.02 -10.99
N PRO A 367 10.08 -10.22 -10.86
CA PRO A 367 10.76 -10.36 -9.58
C PRO A 367 10.36 -9.26 -8.59
N SER A 368 9.74 -9.66 -7.49
CA SER A 368 9.30 -8.75 -6.41
C SER A 368 8.91 -9.56 -5.17
N ALA A 369 8.80 -8.89 -4.02
CA ALA A 369 8.32 -9.50 -2.78
C ALA A 369 6.90 -10.09 -2.94
N PHE A 370 6.02 -9.44 -3.70
CA PHE A 370 4.68 -9.96 -3.96
C PHE A 370 4.73 -11.23 -4.81
N THR A 371 5.58 -11.26 -5.81
CA THR A 371 5.80 -12.44 -6.66
C THR A 371 6.39 -13.60 -5.85
N ALA A 372 7.38 -13.32 -4.99
CA ALA A 372 7.94 -14.30 -4.08
C ALA A 372 6.85 -14.88 -3.16
N MET A 373 6.05 -14.03 -2.57
CA MET A 373 4.90 -14.45 -1.78
C MET A 373 3.98 -15.38 -2.58
N LEU A 374 3.58 -15.00 -3.79
CA LEU A 374 2.66 -15.80 -4.60
C LEU A 374 3.22 -17.19 -4.92
N PHE A 375 4.49 -17.30 -5.26
CA PHE A 375 5.09 -18.59 -5.64
C PHE A 375 5.34 -19.51 -4.46
N PHE A 376 5.87 -18.99 -3.36
CA PHE A 376 6.35 -19.83 -2.29
C PHE A 376 5.31 -20.16 -1.22
N GLN A 377 4.21 -19.42 -1.17
CA GLN A 377 3.21 -19.63 -0.13
C GLN A 377 2.03 -20.46 -0.57
N ASN A 378 1.94 -20.74 -1.85
CA ASN A 378 0.80 -21.43 -2.36
C ASN A 378 1.05 -22.92 -2.50
N THR A 379 0.80 -23.63 -1.39
CA THR A 379 0.27 -24.99 -1.52
C THR A 379 -0.94 -25.04 -2.45
N ALA A 380 -1.72 -23.98 -2.62
CA ALA A 380 -2.83 -23.91 -3.58
C ALA A 380 -2.39 -23.80 -5.06
N LEU A 381 -1.22 -23.19 -5.36
CA LEU A 381 -0.59 -23.39 -6.67
C LEU A 381 0.01 -24.79 -6.80
N GLN A 382 0.17 -25.51 -5.72
CA GLN A 382 0.74 -26.87 -5.69
C GLN A 382 -0.30 -27.96 -5.50
N THR A 383 -1.41 -27.69 -4.83
CA THR A 383 -2.52 -28.60 -4.65
C THR A 383 -3.79 -27.95 -5.16
N SER A 384 -4.46 -28.59 -6.10
CA SER A 384 -5.87 -28.33 -6.35
C SER A 384 -6.61 -28.56 -5.04
N CYS A 385 -6.80 -27.53 -4.24
CA CYS A 385 -7.56 -27.62 -3.01
C CYS A 385 -8.98 -28.06 -3.36
N HIS A 386 -9.39 -29.15 -2.79
CA HIS A 386 -10.79 -29.50 -2.63
C HIS A 386 -11.41 -28.41 -1.74
N ALA A 387 -11.72 -27.25 -2.31
CA ALA A 387 -12.73 -26.41 -1.75
C ALA A 387 -14.02 -27.22 -1.88
N GLU A 388 -14.60 -27.61 -0.75
CA GLU A 388 -15.99 -28.05 -0.71
C GLU A 388 -16.78 -27.05 -1.55
N SER A 389 -17.53 -27.56 -2.51
CA SER A 389 -18.23 -26.80 -3.55
C SER A 389 -19.09 -25.69 -2.92
N VAL A 390 -18.50 -24.54 -2.72
CA VAL A 390 -19.26 -23.29 -2.66
C VAL A 390 -19.88 -23.15 -4.04
N ALA A 391 -21.20 -23.06 -4.11
CA ALA A 391 -21.94 -22.94 -5.33
C ALA A 391 -21.21 -21.91 -6.21
N LYS A 392 -20.70 -22.36 -7.38
CA LYS A 392 -20.05 -21.50 -8.37
C LYS A 392 -21.10 -20.47 -8.77
N THR A 393 -21.11 -19.34 -8.11
CA THR A 393 -21.70 -18.14 -8.65
C THR A 393 -20.84 -17.85 -9.87
N GLU A 394 -21.36 -18.19 -11.06
CA GLU A 394 -20.80 -17.67 -12.30
C GLU A 394 -20.56 -16.21 -12.02
N GLY A 395 -19.31 -15.73 -12.14
CA GLY A 395 -18.88 -14.41 -11.70
C GLY A 395 -19.52 -13.26 -12.46
N LYS A 396 -20.86 -13.27 -12.55
CA LYS A 396 -21.65 -12.17 -13.09
C LYS A 396 -21.63 -11.04 -12.08
N GLN A 397 -21.01 -9.94 -12.49
CA GLN A 397 -21.11 -8.70 -11.76
C GLN A 397 -22.58 -8.29 -11.65
N PRO A 398 -23.04 -7.78 -10.50
CA PRO A 398 -24.38 -7.27 -10.37
C PRO A 398 -24.60 -6.10 -11.35
N VAL A 399 -25.79 -5.99 -11.94
CA VAL A 399 -26.15 -4.87 -12.83
C VAL A 399 -26.00 -3.51 -12.17
N ARG A 400 -26.01 -3.51 -10.85
CA ARG A 400 -25.87 -2.33 -10.01
C ARG A 400 -24.98 -2.63 -8.82
N MET A 401 -24.00 -1.76 -8.55
CA MET A 401 -23.26 -1.71 -7.30
C MET A 401 -23.39 -0.33 -6.67
N PHE A 402 -23.93 -0.28 -5.48
CA PHE A 402 -24.10 0.95 -4.72
C PHE A 402 -23.26 0.89 -3.44
N PHE A 403 -22.21 1.70 -3.42
CA PHE A 403 -21.41 1.96 -2.23
C PHE A 403 -22.06 3.08 -1.44
N ASP A 404 -23.03 2.75 -0.60
CA ASP A 404 -23.90 3.72 0.08
C ASP A 404 -23.13 4.63 1.04
N LYS A 405 -22.06 4.14 1.65
CA LYS A 405 -21.19 4.89 2.58
C LYS A 405 -20.29 5.89 1.85
N ALA A 406 -19.87 5.55 0.63
CA ALA A 406 -19.09 6.43 -0.22
C ALA A 406 -19.97 7.33 -1.11
N GLY A 407 -21.23 7.00 -1.26
CA GLY A 407 -22.13 7.67 -2.20
C GLY A 407 -21.78 7.42 -3.66
N VAL A 408 -21.23 6.24 -3.98
CA VAL A 408 -20.81 5.88 -5.35
C VAL A 408 -21.73 4.79 -5.91
N LEU A 409 -22.28 5.05 -7.09
CA LEU A 409 -23.16 4.12 -7.81
C LEU A 409 -22.52 3.71 -9.12
N ILE A 410 -22.44 2.40 -9.38
CA ILE A 410 -22.06 1.82 -10.67
C ILE A 410 -23.30 1.13 -11.25
N CYS A 411 -23.66 1.46 -12.49
CA CYS A 411 -24.70 0.78 -13.24
C CYS A 411 -24.15 0.22 -14.54
N ARG A 412 -24.50 -1.03 -14.84
CA ARG A 412 -24.04 -1.78 -16.02
C ARG A 412 -25.10 -2.76 -16.50
N PRO A 413 -25.12 -3.16 -17.79
CA PRO A 413 -26.00 -4.21 -18.25
C PRO A 413 -25.55 -5.58 -17.72
N GLU A 414 -26.48 -6.52 -17.61
CA GLU A 414 -26.21 -7.88 -17.11
C GLU A 414 -25.16 -8.64 -17.95
N ASN A 415 -25.21 -8.46 -19.27
CA ASN A 415 -24.28 -9.09 -20.22
C ASN A 415 -23.70 -8.00 -21.13
N PRO A 416 -22.61 -7.31 -20.69
CA PRO A 416 -22.05 -6.21 -21.47
C PRO A 416 -21.42 -6.72 -22.79
N THR A 417 -21.64 -5.95 -23.84
CA THR A 417 -21.05 -6.13 -25.18
C THR A 417 -20.16 -4.95 -25.53
N THR A 418 -19.53 -4.99 -26.70
CA THR A 418 -18.75 -3.86 -27.24
C THR A 418 -19.58 -2.61 -27.55
N HIS A 419 -20.91 -2.69 -27.48
CA HIS A 419 -21.84 -1.58 -27.70
C HIS A 419 -22.63 -1.21 -26.44
N SER A 420 -22.41 -1.92 -25.36
CA SER A 420 -23.08 -1.66 -24.09
C SER A 420 -22.60 -0.37 -23.46
N MET A 421 -23.51 0.30 -22.75
CA MET A 421 -23.22 1.48 -21.97
C MET A 421 -23.23 1.14 -20.47
N GLY A 422 -22.27 1.69 -19.74
CA GLY A 422 -22.22 1.65 -18.29
C GLY A 422 -21.86 3.01 -17.73
N VAL A 423 -22.20 3.25 -16.47
CA VAL A 423 -21.98 4.54 -15.81
C VAL A 423 -21.52 4.35 -14.36
N ALA A 424 -20.62 5.23 -13.94
CA ALA A 424 -20.29 5.46 -12.54
C ALA A 424 -20.69 6.88 -12.13
N LEU A 425 -21.32 7.02 -10.97
CA LEU A 425 -21.75 8.29 -10.40
C LEU A 425 -21.12 8.45 -9.02
N LYS A 426 -20.62 9.65 -8.71
CA LYS A 426 -19.91 9.95 -7.46
C LYS A 426 -20.65 11.01 -6.63
N GLY A 427 -20.97 10.66 -5.40
CA GLY A 427 -21.34 11.58 -4.33
C GLY A 427 -20.15 11.79 -3.36
N GLY A 428 -20.32 11.48 -2.08
CA GLY A 428 -19.27 11.57 -1.07
C GLY A 428 -19.00 12.98 -0.59
N ASN A 429 -17.74 13.27 -0.26
CA ASN A 429 -17.30 14.57 0.27
C ASN A 429 -15.90 14.94 -0.19
N ASN A 430 -15.53 16.23 -0.03
CA ASN A 430 -14.24 16.77 -0.47
C ASN A 430 -13.14 16.71 0.62
N ALA A 431 -13.12 15.65 1.45
CA ALA A 431 -12.10 15.44 2.49
C ALA A 431 -11.59 13.99 2.59
N GLU A 432 -11.82 13.18 1.57
CA GLU A 432 -11.30 11.81 1.52
C GLU A 432 -9.78 11.80 1.23
N HIS A 433 -9.12 10.71 1.52
CA HIS A 433 -7.71 10.58 1.13
C HIS A 433 -7.56 10.64 -0.38
N HIS A 434 -6.56 11.38 -0.86
CA HIS A 434 -6.30 11.55 -2.29
C HIS A 434 -7.48 12.11 -3.09
N ASN A 435 -8.46 12.75 -2.43
CA ASN A 435 -9.65 13.25 -3.12
C ASN A 435 -9.35 14.43 -4.06
N HIS A 436 -10.27 14.58 -5.00
CA HIS A 436 -10.48 15.80 -5.78
C HIS A 436 -11.75 16.49 -5.32
N ASN A 437 -11.91 17.79 -5.61
CA ASN A 437 -13.16 18.48 -5.36
C ASN A 437 -14.11 18.19 -6.54
N ASP A 438 -14.72 17.02 -6.53
CA ASP A 438 -15.40 16.42 -7.67
C ASP A 438 -16.72 15.74 -7.28
N VAL A 439 -17.34 16.20 -6.20
CA VAL A 439 -18.64 15.72 -5.74
C VAL A 439 -19.70 15.97 -6.84
N GLY A 440 -20.41 14.92 -7.26
CA GLY A 440 -21.32 14.94 -8.41
C GLY A 440 -20.68 14.56 -9.74
N SER A 441 -19.38 14.16 -9.73
CA SER A 441 -18.67 13.66 -10.92
C SER A 441 -19.26 12.33 -11.41
N TYR A 442 -18.96 12.00 -12.66
CA TYR A 442 -19.41 10.75 -13.28
C TYR A 442 -18.38 10.23 -14.30
N SER A 443 -18.55 8.98 -14.70
CA SER A 443 -17.86 8.38 -15.83
C SER A 443 -18.85 7.57 -16.67
N LEU A 444 -18.93 7.87 -17.95
CA LEU A 444 -19.79 7.19 -18.92
C LEU A 444 -18.92 6.38 -19.88
N VAL A 445 -19.18 5.09 -19.97
CA VAL A 445 -18.41 4.13 -20.78
C VAL A 445 -19.32 3.53 -21.84
N ILE A 446 -18.81 3.43 -23.07
CA ILE A 446 -19.42 2.65 -24.15
C ILE A 446 -18.41 1.62 -24.63
N GLY A 447 -18.82 0.36 -24.64
CA GLY A 447 -17.91 -0.73 -24.99
C GLY A 447 -16.76 -0.85 -24.00
N ASN A 448 -15.55 -0.47 -24.43
CA ASN A 448 -14.33 -0.48 -23.63
C ASN A 448 -13.66 0.92 -23.55
N ALA A 449 -14.40 1.99 -23.86
CA ALA A 449 -13.87 3.34 -23.88
C ALA A 449 -14.70 4.28 -23.00
N THR A 450 -14.02 5.10 -22.19
CA THR A 450 -14.66 6.21 -21.49
C THR A 450 -15.04 7.28 -22.52
N LEU A 451 -16.34 7.51 -22.71
CA LEU A 451 -16.86 8.50 -23.64
C LEU A 451 -16.82 9.91 -23.06
N ALA A 452 -17.20 10.02 -21.79
CA ALA A 452 -17.23 11.28 -21.05
C ALA A 452 -17.08 10.99 -19.56
N GLY A 453 -16.52 11.93 -18.81
CA GLY A 453 -16.49 11.79 -17.36
C GLY A 453 -15.18 12.29 -16.74
N ASP A 454 -14.90 11.74 -15.57
CA ASP A 454 -13.77 12.11 -14.74
C ASP A 454 -12.44 11.89 -15.44
N PRO A 455 -11.56 12.91 -15.55
CA PRO A 455 -10.27 12.79 -16.22
C PRO A 455 -9.22 12.07 -15.37
N GLY A 456 -9.50 11.80 -14.10
CA GLY A 456 -8.58 11.15 -13.18
C GLY A 456 -7.53 12.07 -12.59
N GLY A 457 -6.62 11.47 -11.84
CA GLY A 457 -5.52 12.15 -11.16
C GLY A 457 -4.38 12.59 -12.08
N PRO A 458 -3.48 13.44 -11.56
CA PRO A 458 -2.36 13.96 -12.32
C PRO A 458 -1.35 12.85 -12.67
N TYR A 459 -0.72 12.94 -13.83
CA TYR A 459 0.38 12.03 -14.21
C TYR A 459 1.64 12.26 -13.37
N HIS A 460 1.87 13.49 -12.92
CA HIS A 460 3.00 13.87 -12.08
C HIS A 460 2.52 14.78 -10.96
N TYR A 461 2.94 14.49 -9.76
CA TYR A 461 2.64 15.33 -8.60
C TYR A 461 3.69 16.43 -8.46
N ALA A 462 3.26 17.70 -8.48
CA ALA A 462 4.06 18.81 -8.02
C ALA A 462 4.08 18.82 -6.48
N GLY A 463 5.17 19.29 -5.86
CA GLY A 463 5.28 19.36 -4.40
C GLY A 463 4.14 20.12 -3.74
N ALA A 464 3.66 21.20 -4.37
CA ALA A 464 2.53 22.00 -3.89
C ALA A 464 1.18 21.24 -3.86
N MET A 465 1.03 20.12 -4.60
CA MET A 465 -0.17 19.26 -4.52
C MET A 465 -0.32 18.50 -3.19
N TRP A 466 0.71 18.55 -2.34
CA TRP A 466 0.71 17.94 -1.00
C TRP A 466 0.64 18.99 0.13
N THR A 467 0.23 20.20 -0.22
CA THR A 467 0.06 21.33 0.71
C THR A 467 -1.38 21.88 0.63
N ASP A 468 -1.65 22.95 1.34
CA ASP A 468 -2.89 23.75 1.23
C ASP A 468 -3.20 24.24 -0.18
N LYS A 469 -2.21 24.25 -1.09
CA LYS A 469 -2.37 24.60 -2.50
C LYS A 469 -2.89 23.45 -3.38
N ARG A 470 -3.13 22.26 -2.84
CA ARG A 470 -3.61 21.09 -3.59
C ARG A 470 -4.76 21.45 -4.54
N TYR A 471 -5.77 22.08 -4.02
CA TYR A 471 -7.02 22.37 -4.75
C TYR A 471 -6.97 23.61 -5.63
N THR A 472 -5.81 24.25 -5.79
CA THR A 472 -5.58 25.30 -6.80
C THR A 472 -5.22 24.71 -8.17
N PHE A 473 -4.88 23.42 -8.25
CA PHE A 473 -4.57 22.73 -9.50
C PHE A 473 -5.88 22.34 -10.22
N LYS A 474 -5.96 22.66 -11.50
CA LYS A 474 -7.15 22.39 -12.33
C LYS A 474 -7.53 20.90 -12.37
N SER A 475 -6.55 20.00 -12.35
CA SER A 475 -6.77 18.55 -12.35
C SER A 475 -7.27 17.98 -11.03
N ILE A 476 -7.36 18.79 -9.99
CA ILE A 476 -7.77 18.37 -8.65
C ILE A 476 -8.97 19.18 -8.14
N SER A 477 -9.08 20.45 -8.58
CA SER A 477 -10.25 21.29 -8.29
C SER A 477 -11.44 20.91 -9.18
N SER A 478 -12.64 21.30 -8.79
CA SER A 478 -13.87 21.03 -9.54
C SER A 478 -13.87 21.63 -10.97
N PHE A 479 -12.97 22.56 -11.27
CA PHE A 479 -12.80 23.09 -12.62
C PHE A 479 -12.44 22.00 -13.65
N GLY A 480 -11.65 21.00 -13.27
CA GLY A 480 -11.18 19.94 -14.17
C GLY A 480 -12.11 18.72 -14.25
N HIS A 481 -13.17 18.69 -13.46
CA HIS A 481 -14.07 17.54 -13.35
C HIS A 481 -15.45 17.80 -13.98
N PRO A 482 -16.19 16.75 -14.38
CA PRO A 482 -17.52 16.88 -14.99
C PRO A 482 -18.59 17.15 -13.92
N VAL A 483 -18.47 18.28 -13.23
CA VAL A 483 -19.38 18.75 -12.20
C VAL A 483 -19.96 20.12 -12.57
N ALA A 484 -21.08 20.50 -11.96
CA ALA A 484 -21.68 21.80 -12.20
C ALA A 484 -20.74 22.94 -11.77
N VAL A 485 -20.74 24.03 -12.52
CA VAL A 485 -20.17 25.32 -12.12
C VAL A 485 -21.35 26.26 -11.82
N ILE A 486 -21.46 26.69 -10.57
CA ILE A 486 -22.58 27.50 -10.10
C ILE A 486 -22.06 28.90 -9.79
N ASP A 487 -22.59 29.91 -10.49
CA ASP A 487 -22.16 31.32 -10.33
C ASP A 487 -20.64 31.53 -10.37
N GLN A 488 -19.95 30.80 -11.24
CA GLN A 488 -18.48 30.74 -11.38
C GLN A 488 -17.75 30.26 -10.13
N ALA A 489 -18.45 29.75 -9.11
CA ALA A 489 -17.85 29.16 -7.93
C ALA A 489 -17.38 27.73 -8.19
N LEU A 490 -16.25 27.39 -7.58
CA LEU A 490 -15.75 26.02 -7.48
C LEU A 490 -16.19 25.40 -6.17
N GLN A 491 -16.20 24.07 -6.12
CA GLN A 491 -16.51 23.35 -4.88
C GLN A 491 -15.47 23.64 -3.79
N GLY A 492 -15.94 23.73 -2.55
CA GLY A 492 -15.09 23.96 -1.40
C GLY A 492 -14.28 22.72 -0.97
N VAL A 493 -13.36 22.94 -0.04
CA VAL A 493 -12.43 21.93 0.50
C VAL A 493 -12.83 21.58 1.93
N GLY A 494 -13.09 20.31 2.20
CA GLY A 494 -13.45 19.87 3.54
C GLY A 494 -14.60 18.88 3.55
N LYS A 495 -14.84 18.25 4.68
CA LYS A 495 -15.89 17.22 4.86
C LYS A 495 -17.31 17.81 4.81
N GLU A 496 -17.44 19.06 5.11
CA GLU A 496 -18.69 19.84 5.01
C GLU A 496 -19.13 19.99 3.56
N TYR A 497 -18.19 20.08 2.61
CA TYR A 497 -18.46 20.14 1.17
C TYR A 497 -18.72 18.74 0.63
N ARG A 498 -20.02 18.41 0.54
CA ARG A 498 -20.47 17.04 0.27
C ARG A 498 -21.78 16.98 -0.50
N ALA A 499 -22.03 15.81 -1.10
CA ALA A 499 -23.34 15.45 -1.58
C ALA A 499 -24.22 14.92 -0.44
N LYS A 500 -25.52 15.22 -0.50
CA LYS A 500 -26.54 14.55 0.29
C LYS A 500 -27.38 13.67 -0.62
N ILE A 501 -27.46 12.39 -0.31
CA ILE A 501 -28.34 11.46 -1.03
C ILE A 501 -29.77 11.76 -0.57
N ILE A 502 -30.62 12.23 -1.49
CA ILE A 502 -32.03 12.56 -1.21
C ILE A 502 -33.02 11.55 -1.76
N GLY A 503 -32.58 10.68 -2.67
CA GLY A 503 -33.39 9.59 -3.18
C GLY A 503 -32.60 8.57 -3.96
N THR A 504 -33.03 7.30 -3.82
CA THR A 504 -32.64 6.19 -4.66
C THR A 504 -33.87 5.39 -5.03
N ASP A 505 -34.08 5.13 -6.32
CA ASP A 505 -35.13 4.22 -6.80
C ASP A 505 -34.48 3.24 -7.78
N PHE A 506 -34.28 2.01 -7.32
CA PHE A 506 -33.58 0.98 -8.05
C PHE A 506 -34.54 -0.14 -8.43
N THR A 507 -34.88 -0.22 -9.71
CA THR A 507 -35.77 -1.23 -10.26
C THR A 507 -35.08 -2.05 -11.34
N ALA A 508 -35.74 -3.07 -11.87
CA ALA A 508 -35.24 -3.82 -13.02
C ALA A 508 -35.24 -2.99 -14.33
N ALA A 509 -36.07 -1.96 -14.40
CA ALA A 509 -36.23 -1.16 -15.63
C ALA A 509 -35.52 0.19 -15.56
N ARG A 510 -35.23 0.71 -14.36
CA ARG A 510 -34.70 2.06 -14.18
C ARG A 510 -33.92 2.13 -12.87
N ASP A 511 -32.79 2.83 -12.92
CA ASP A 511 -32.05 3.28 -11.76
C ASP A 511 -32.14 4.80 -11.66
N GLU A 512 -32.54 5.28 -10.49
CA GLU A 512 -32.56 6.70 -10.17
C GLU A 512 -31.72 6.95 -8.92
N TYR A 513 -30.80 7.90 -9.02
CA TYR A 513 -29.94 8.33 -7.93
C TYR A 513 -29.92 9.84 -7.88
N VAL A 514 -30.48 10.42 -6.81
CA VAL A 514 -30.70 11.86 -6.67
C VAL A 514 -29.82 12.41 -5.55
N LEU A 515 -28.96 13.35 -5.91
CA LEU A 515 -28.04 14.04 -5.01
C LEU A 515 -28.42 15.51 -4.87
N ASP A 516 -28.44 16.01 -3.63
CA ASP A 516 -28.38 17.43 -3.34
C ASP A 516 -26.90 17.82 -3.21
N LEU A 517 -26.43 18.73 -4.05
CA LEU A 517 -25.06 19.22 -4.13
C LEU A 517 -24.89 20.62 -3.53
N THR A 518 -25.92 21.19 -2.91
CA THR A 518 -25.88 22.55 -2.35
C THR A 518 -24.67 22.75 -1.47
N SER A 519 -24.45 21.87 -0.49
CA SER A 519 -23.32 21.96 0.42
C SER A 519 -21.94 21.78 -0.23
N ALA A 520 -21.85 21.39 -1.49
CA ALA A 520 -20.56 21.30 -2.19
C ALA A 520 -20.04 22.67 -2.66
N TYR A 521 -20.91 23.70 -2.72
CA TYR A 521 -20.63 25.03 -3.28
C TYR A 521 -20.80 26.19 -2.27
N ASP A 522 -21.34 25.97 -1.10
CA ASP A 522 -21.61 27.00 -0.08
C ASP A 522 -20.43 27.29 0.83
#